data_1cca7ecfab943f936acb47154f4b5767
#
_entry.id   1cca7ecfab943f936acb47154f4b5767
#
_cell.length_a   1.000
_cell.length_b   1.000
_cell.length_c   1.000
_cell.angle_alpha   90.00
_cell.angle_beta   90.00
_cell.angle_gamma   90.00
#
_symmetry.space_group_name_H-M   'P 1'
#
loop_
_entity.id
_entity.type
_entity.pdbx_description
1 polymer ?
#
loop_
_entity_poly.entity_id
_entity_poly.type
_entity_poly.pdbx_seq_one_letter_code
_entity_poly.pdbx_strand_id
1 'polypeptide(L)'
;VPALHGAPGIYSARYAGRHGDDTANNRKLVAELRGIEQRHAYFYCAMAFLLHAEDPTPILATAAWHGTIVDQAVGNNGFGYDPHFFLPELGKSSALLPATVKNQMSHRGQATAKLIDQLAQLA
;
A
#
# COMPACT_ATOMS: atom_id res chain seq x y z
N VAL A 1 1.10 9.22 2.94
CA VAL A 1 0.43 10.39 2.33
C VAL A 1 1.35 11.60 2.47
N PRO A 2 1.91 12.13 1.36
CA PRO A 2 2.84 13.26 1.45
C PRO A 2 2.27 14.49 2.17
N ALA A 3 0.99 14.81 1.98
CA ALA A 3 0.35 15.92 2.67
C ALA A 3 0.31 15.76 4.19
N LEU A 4 0.49 14.55 4.70
CA LEU A 4 0.58 14.25 6.13
C LEU A 4 2.01 13.94 6.57
N HIS A 5 3.01 14.46 5.84
CA HIS A 5 4.43 14.24 6.14
C HIS A 5 4.82 12.76 6.18
N GLY A 6 4.17 11.96 5.33
CA GLY A 6 4.42 10.52 5.23
C GLY A 6 3.57 9.64 6.12
N ALA A 7 2.75 10.20 7.01
CA ALA A 7 1.84 9.39 7.82
C ALA A 7 0.75 8.77 6.91
N PRO A 8 0.19 7.61 7.27
CA PRO A 8 0.45 6.76 8.45
C PRO A 8 1.83 6.08 8.48
N GLY A 9 2.51 5.89 7.33
CA GLY A 9 3.84 5.30 7.27
C GLY A 9 3.92 3.94 7.95
N ILE A 10 4.95 3.74 8.76
CA ILE A 10 5.17 2.46 9.45
C ILE A 10 4.12 2.16 10.52
N TYR A 11 3.32 3.15 10.89
CA TYR A 11 2.24 2.99 11.88
C TYR A 11 0.89 2.68 11.23
N SER A 12 0.86 2.34 9.93
CA SER A 12 -0.37 2.19 9.15
C SER A 12 -1.38 1.22 9.78
N ALA A 13 -0.92 0.10 10.35
CA ALA A 13 -1.81 -0.90 10.96
C ALA A 13 -2.43 -0.43 12.29
N ARG A 14 -1.83 0.57 12.94
CA ARG A 14 -2.25 1.09 14.25
C ARG A 14 -2.33 2.61 14.28
N TYR A 15 -2.66 3.21 13.15
CA TYR A 15 -2.67 4.68 12.99
C TYR A 15 -3.59 5.36 14.00
N ALA A 16 -4.76 4.77 14.28
CA ALA A 16 -5.70 5.27 15.28
C ALA A 16 -5.41 4.76 16.69
N GLY A 17 -4.30 4.03 16.90
CA GLY A 17 -3.85 3.55 18.20
C GLY A 17 -4.03 2.05 18.42
N ARG A 18 -5.00 1.41 17.77
CA ARG A 18 -5.29 -0.01 17.93
C ARG A 18 -4.90 -0.77 16.68
N HIS A 19 -4.07 -1.80 16.84
CA HIS A 19 -3.61 -2.62 15.71
C HIS A 19 -4.77 -3.33 15.02
N GLY A 20 -4.82 -3.21 13.68
CA GLY A 20 -5.79 -3.94 12.87
C GLY A 20 -7.20 -3.35 12.86
N ASP A 21 -7.43 -2.21 13.49
CA ASP A 21 -8.73 -1.53 13.47
C ASP A 21 -8.84 -0.67 12.21
N ASP A 22 -9.19 -1.30 11.09
CA ASP A 22 -9.25 -0.63 9.79
C ASP A 22 -10.26 0.51 9.77
N THR A 23 -11.41 0.34 10.39
CA THR A 23 -12.45 1.37 10.46
C THR A 23 -11.95 2.64 11.16
N ALA A 24 -11.31 2.48 12.33
CA ALA A 24 -10.77 3.62 13.08
C ALA A 24 -9.59 4.26 12.34
N ASN A 25 -8.72 3.46 11.73
CA ASN A 25 -7.58 3.95 10.96
C ASN A 25 -8.04 4.77 9.75
N ASN A 26 -9.03 4.29 9.01
CA ASN A 26 -9.60 5.01 7.87
C ASN A 26 -10.29 6.31 8.30
N ARG A 27 -11.01 6.26 9.41
CA ARG A 27 -11.69 7.45 9.96
C ARG A 27 -10.67 8.52 10.33
N LYS A 28 -9.58 8.14 10.96
CA LYS A 28 -8.51 9.08 11.31
C LYS A 28 -7.86 9.66 10.06
N LEU A 29 -7.58 8.83 9.05
CA LEU A 29 -6.97 9.28 7.81
C LEU A 29 -7.83 10.35 7.13
N VAL A 30 -9.12 10.11 6.99
CA VAL A 30 -10.06 11.06 6.39
C VAL A 30 -10.13 12.36 7.20
N ALA A 31 -10.18 12.24 8.53
CA ALA A 31 -10.22 13.40 9.42
C ALA A 31 -8.97 14.28 9.31
N GLU A 32 -7.78 13.64 9.26
CA GLU A 32 -6.51 14.37 9.15
C GLU A 32 -6.37 15.07 7.79
N LEU A 33 -7.04 14.57 6.75
CA LEU A 33 -7.02 15.17 5.41
C LEU A 33 -8.14 16.20 5.20
N ARG A 34 -8.97 16.45 6.19
CA ARG A 34 -10.07 17.43 6.07
C ARG A 34 -9.50 18.81 5.74
N GLY A 35 -10.01 19.43 4.66
CA GLY A 35 -9.54 20.72 4.20
C GLY A 35 -8.27 20.70 3.38
N ILE A 36 -7.67 19.53 3.18
CA ILE A 36 -6.47 19.36 2.37
C ILE A 36 -6.89 18.91 0.96
N GLU A 37 -6.48 19.64 -0.07
CA GLU A 37 -6.80 19.32 -1.46
C GLU A 37 -5.85 18.27 -2.05
N GLN A 38 -4.58 18.32 -1.67
CA GLN A 38 -3.58 17.37 -2.16
C GLN A 38 -3.78 16.02 -1.48
N ARG A 39 -4.32 15.06 -2.24
CA ARG A 39 -4.71 13.75 -1.73
C ARG A 39 -3.86 12.61 -2.26
N HIS A 40 -2.77 12.94 -2.97
CA HIS A 40 -1.86 11.92 -3.47
C HIS A 40 -1.35 11.04 -2.33
N ALA A 41 -1.33 9.73 -2.60
CA ALA A 41 -0.85 8.74 -1.66
C ALA A 41 -0.22 7.56 -2.40
N TYR A 42 0.55 6.76 -1.69
CA TYR A 42 1.04 5.51 -2.25
C TYR A 42 1.23 4.47 -1.16
N PHE A 43 0.99 3.22 -1.53
CA PHE A 43 1.45 2.08 -0.76
C PHE A 43 2.87 1.75 -1.17
N TYR A 44 3.68 1.35 -0.21
CA TYR A 44 5.07 0.99 -0.43
C TYR A 44 5.34 -0.42 0.08
N CYS A 45 6.05 -1.22 -0.69
CA CYS A 45 6.46 -2.56 -0.29
C CYS A 45 7.95 -2.72 -0.51
N ALA A 46 8.64 -3.24 0.50
CA ALA A 46 10.04 -3.64 0.42
C ALA A 46 10.15 -5.12 0.79
N MET A 47 10.79 -5.90 -0.07
CA MET A 47 11.03 -7.33 0.14
C MET A 47 12.52 -7.59 0.14
N ALA A 48 12.97 -8.48 1.03
CA ALA A 48 14.35 -8.90 1.12
C ALA A 48 14.43 -10.42 1.05
N PHE A 49 15.36 -10.93 0.24
CA PHE A 49 15.67 -12.35 0.19
C PHE A 49 17.12 -12.55 0.63
N LEU A 50 17.30 -13.43 1.62
CA LEU A 50 18.61 -13.76 2.16
C LEU A 50 18.89 -15.24 1.90
N LEU A 51 20.12 -15.55 1.46
CA LEU A 51 20.56 -16.94 1.33
C LEU A 51 20.71 -17.62 2.69
N HIS A 52 21.05 -16.83 3.71
CA HIS A 52 21.15 -17.26 5.11
C HIS A 52 21.03 -16.02 6.01
N ALA A 53 20.89 -16.23 7.30
CA ALA A 53 20.63 -15.16 8.27
C ALA A 53 21.68 -14.04 8.28
N GLU A 54 22.92 -14.35 7.92
CA GLU A 54 24.04 -13.42 7.92
C GLU A 54 24.46 -13.01 6.51
N ASP A 55 23.57 -13.13 5.52
CA ASP A 55 23.87 -12.78 4.13
C ASP A 55 24.26 -11.29 4.03
N PRO A 56 25.51 -10.97 3.63
CA PRO A 56 25.96 -9.59 3.51
C PRO A 56 25.43 -8.89 2.27
N THR A 57 24.85 -9.63 1.35
CA THR A 57 24.35 -9.10 0.06
C THR A 57 22.94 -9.58 -0.25
N PRO A 58 21.96 -9.22 0.60
CA PRO A 58 20.57 -9.63 0.35
C PRO A 58 20.04 -9.03 -0.95
N ILE A 59 19.12 -9.73 -1.58
CA ILE A 59 18.39 -9.21 -2.72
C ILE A 59 17.23 -8.38 -2.18
N LEU A 60 17.14 -7.12 -2.64
CA LEU A 60 16.08 -6.20 -2.23
C LEU A 60 15.21 -5.86 -3.44
N ALA A 61 13.89 -5.90 -3.23
CA ALA A 61 12.92 -5.49 -4.23
C ALA A 61 11.91 -4.54 -3.58
N THR A 62 11.70 -3.38 -4.20
CA THR A 62 10.78 -2.37 -3.70
C THR A 62 9.81 -1.95 -4.79
N ALA A 63 8.62 -1.53 -4.38
CA ALA A 63 7.63 -0.99 -5.30
C ALA A 63 6.70 -0.03 -4.57
N ALA A 64 6.19 0.95 -5.31
CA ALA A 64 5.18 1.87 -4.85
C ALA A 64 3.94 1.78 -5.75
N TRP A 65 2.77 1.83 -5.16
CA TRP A 65 1.50 1.83 -5.87
C TRP A 65 0.78 3.15 -5.57
N HIS A 66 0.69 4.01 -6.56
CA HIS A 66 0.21 5.38 -6.41
C HIS A 66 -1.30 5.48 -6.62
N GLY A 67 -1.92 6.36 -5.87
CA GLY A 67 -3.34 6.65 -5.95
C GLY A 67 -3.71 7.94 -5.23
N THR A 68 -4.98 8.10 -4.95
CA THR A 68 -5.54 9.30 -4.33
C THR A 68 -6.47 8.89 -3.19
N ILE A 69 -6.35 9.57 -2.05
CA ILE A 69 -7.26 9.32 -0.93
C ILE A 69 -8.58 10.05 -1.15
N VAL A 70 -9.69 9.32 -1.06
CA VAL A 70 -11.05 9.86 -1.15
C VAL A 70 -11.76 9.74 0.19
N ASP A 71 -12.62 10.71 0.48
CA ASP A 71 -13.31 10.79 1.77
C ASP A 71 -14.32 9.66 1.96
N GLN A 72 -14.97 9.24 0.90
CA GLN A 72 -16.02 8.23 0.97
C GLN A 72 -15.46 6.85 0.69
N ALA A 73 -15.74 5.89 1.59
CA ALA A 73 -15.36 4.51 1.40
C ALA A 73 -16.19 3.87 0.28
N VAL A 74 -15.54 3.18 -0.65
CA VAL A 74 -16.20 2.47 -1.75
C VAL A 74 -15.56 1.09 -1.90
N GLY A 75 -16.39 0.05 -1.90
CA GLY A 75 -15.97 -1.33 -2.11
C GLY A 75 -15.67 -2.07 -0.81
N ASN A 76 -15.66 -3.41 -0.92
CA ASN A 76 -15.51 -4.31 0.22
C ASN A 76 -14.36 -5.31 0.03
N ASN A 77 -13.69 -5.30 -1.11
CA ASN A 77 -12.57 -6.18 -1.35
C ASN A 77 -11.31 -5.63 -0.70
N GLY A 78 -10.32 -6.49 -0.50
CA GLY A 78 -9.07 -6.08 0.10
C GLY A 78 -9.18 -5.83 1.60
N PHE A 79 -8.33 -4.94 2.12
CA PHE A 79 -8.22 -4.66 3.55
C PHE A 79 -7.60 -3.28 3.77
N GLY A 80 -7.47 -2.87 5.03
CA GLY A 80 -6.80 -1.63 5.40
C GLY A 80 -7.47 -0.40 4.77
N TYR A 81 -6.70 0.38 4.05
CA TYR A 81 -7.13 1.65 3.46
C TYR A 81 -7.73 1.51 2.07
N ASP A 82 -7.87 0.30 1.54
CA ASP A 82 -8.37 0.07 0.17
C ASP A 82 -9.66 0.80 -0.17
N PRO A 83 -10.68 0.87 0.72
CA PRO A 83 -11.92 1.57 0.38
C PRO A 83 -11.75 3.06 0.07
N HIS A 84 -10.70 3.69 0.60
CA HIS A 84 -10.40 5.11 0.41
C HIS A 84 -9.26 5.36 -0.59
N PHE A 85 -8.67 4.30 -1.14
CA PHE A 85 -7.57 4.41 -2.09
C PHE A 85 -8.09 4.36 -3.52
N PHE A 86 -8.23 5.53 -4.12
CA PHE A 86 -8.79 5.69 -5.47
C PHE A 86 -7.67 5.63 -6.51
N LEU A 87 -7.94 4.89 -7.58
CA LEU A 87 -7.02 4.70 -8.70
C LEU A 87 -7.54 5.50 -9.90
N PRO A 88 -6.99 6.70 -10.16
CA PRO A 88 -7.52 7.57 -11.24
C PRO A 88 -7.52 6.89 -12.61
N GLU A 89 -6.52 6.07 -12.90
CA GLU A 89 -6.40 5.38 -14.19
C GLU A 89 -7.55 4.40 -14.44
N LEU A 90 -8.09 3.82 -13.38
CA LEU A 90 -9.18 2.84 -13.47
C LEU A 90 -10.54 3.44 -13.12
N GLY A 91 -10.56 4.64 -12.55
CA GLY A 91 -11.79 5.30 -12.12
C GLY A 91 -12.49 4.59 -10.96
N LYS A 92 -11.78 3.84 -10.13
CA LYS A 92 -12.36 3.09 -9.01
C LYS A 92 -11.39 2.94 -7.86
N SER A 93 -11.91 2.64 -6.65
CA SER A 93 -11.07 2.35 -5.49
C SER A 93 -10.43 0.96 -5.60
N SER A 94 -9.32 0.77 -4.89
CA SER A 94 -8.67 -0.54 -4.85
C SER A 94 -9.54 -1.61 -4.20
N ALA A 95 -10.50 -1.23 -3.35
CA ALA A 95 -11.46 -2.14 -2.74
C ALA A 95 -12.53 -2.67 -3.74
N LEU A 96 -12.57 -2.15 -4.95
CA LEU A 96 -13.43 -2.66 -6.03
C LEU A 96 -12.70 -3.65 -6.93
N LEU A 97 -11.39 -3.81 -6.80
CA LEU A 97 -10.62 -4.69 -7.65
C LEU A 97 -10.78 -6.15 -7.24
N PRO A 98 -10.94 -7.08 -8.21
CA PRO A 98 -10.79 -8.50 -7.93
C PRO A 98 -9.38 -8.79 -7.41
N ALA A 99 -9.24 -9.81 -6.56
CA ALA A 99 -7.94 -10.16 -5.97
C ALA A 99 -6.87 -10.44 -7.04
N THR A 100 -7.24 -11.07 -8.15
CA THR A 100 -6.32 -11.38 -9.24
C THR A 100 -5.75 -10.10 -9.89
N VAL A 101 -6.57 -9.09 -10.08
CA VAL A 101 -6.15 -7.80 -10.65
C VAL A 101 -5.29 -7.05 -9.64
N LYS A 102 -5.74 -6.95 -8.39
CA LYS A 102 -5.00 -6.27 -7.32
C LYS A 102 -3.61 -6.89 -7.12
N ASN A 103 -3.52 -8.22 -7.14
CA ASN A 103 -2.26 -8.93 -6.94
C ASN A 103 -1.22 -8.64 -8.03
N GLN A 104 -1.65 -8.22 -9.22
CA GLN A 104 -0.75 -7.82 -10.29
C GLN A 104 -0.30 -6.36 -10.17
N MET A 105 -1.20 -5.47 -9.76
CA MET A 105 -1.00 -4.03 -9.77
C MET A 105 -0.41 -3.48 -8.47
N SER A 106 -0.71 -4.13 -7.34
CA SER A 106 -0.37 -3.60 -6.02
C SER A 106 1.14 -3.47 -5.81
N HIS A 107 1.51 -2.70 -4.80
CA HIS A 107 2.90 -2.58 -4.35
C HIS A 107 3.50 -3.95 -4.05
N ARG A 108 2.74 -4.85 -3.40
CA ARG A 108 3.18 -6.22 -3.10
C ARG A 108 3.34 -7.04 -4.37
N GLY A 109 2.38 -6.95 -5.30
CA GLY A 109 2.45 -7.66 -6.58
C GLY A 109 3.66 -7.22 -7.41
N GLN A 110 3.89 -5.92 -7.49
CA GLN A 110 5.04 -5.38 -8.23
C GLN A 110 6.37 -5.77 -7.58
N ALA A 111 6.49 -5.66 -6.26
CA ALA A 111 7.72 -6.03 -5.55
C ALA A 111 7.99 -7.53 -5.68
N THR A 112 6.96 -8.37 -5.59
CA THR A 112 7.08 -9.82 -5.78
C THR A 112 7.59 -10.16 -7.16
N ALA A 113 7.05 -9.54 -8.21
CA ALA A 113 7.50 -9.77 -9.59
C ALA A 113 8.97 -9.40 -9.77
N LYS A 114 9.40 -8.26 -9.21
CA LYS A 114 10.81 -7.84 -9.25
C LYS A 114 11.71 -8.84 -8.53
N LEU A 115 11.28 -9.31 -7.36
CA LEU A 115 12.05 -10.28 -6.58
C LEU A 115 12.21 -11.61 -7.34
N ILE A 116 11.13 -12.10 -7.96
CA ILE A 116 11.16 -13.33 -8.75
C ILE A 116 12.14 -13.19 -9.91
N ASP A 117 12.12 -12.06 -10.63
CA ASP A 117 13.04 -11.82 -11.74
C ASP A 117 14.50 -11.85 -11.28
N GLN A 118 14.80 -11.23 -10.13
CA GLN A 118 16.14 -11.22 -9.57
C GLN A 118 16.58 -12.61 -9.11
N LEU A 119 15.67 -13.40 -8.51
CA LEU A 119 15.95 -14.77 -8.11
C LEU A 119 16.25 -15.67 -9.31
N ALA A 120 15.55 -15.47 -10.42
CA ALA A 120 15.78 -16.25 -11.63
C ALA A 120 17.19 -16.04 -12.20
N GLN A 121 17.81 -14.90 -11.94
CA GLN A 121 19.17 -14.60 -12.38
C GLN A 121 20.26 -15.31 -11.56
N LEU A 122 19.90 -15.86 -10.40
CA LEU A 122 20.83 -16.62 -9.57
C LEU A 122 21.01 -18.08 -10.03
N ALA A 123 20.12 -18.57 -10.87
CA ALA A 123 20.13 -19.95 -11.33
C ALA A 123 21.15 -20.20 -12.43
#